data_4add2d04ed045975db09843a359332dc
#
_entry.id   4add2d04ed045975db09843a359332dc
#
_cell.length_a   1.000
_cell.length_b   1.000
_cell.length_c   1.000
_cell.angle_alpha   90.00
_cell.angle_beta   90.00
_cell.angle_gamma   90.00
#
_symmetry.space_group_name_H-M   'P 1'
#
loop_
_entity.id
_entity.type
_entity.pdbx_description
1 polymer ?
#
loop_
_entity_poly.entity_id
_entity_poly.type
_entity_poly.pdbx_seq_one_letter_code
_entity_poly.pdbx_strand_id
1 'polypeptide(L)'
;KHFAVHPECYAMGPDGKRRGVRNARSQICYTNPETYRLVLEALKGFVEADRKECPDDPPLVYDFTQQDNAEFLCLCPDCRREIARYDRGDGHAQGGDAGLQLAFVNRLARDIRATYPDVIIRTFAYNSTECAPKPGTISVEPNVRIWWCDLYSRSDHTVPLETSGHFNAARAQTLKDWLALTDNVEIWDYMLYDATYPEVSVRAIARDIGLLASGHVRAVFVEAEYTDQPFYELNTYLQ
;
A
#
# COMPACT_ATOMS: atom_id res chain seq x y z
N LYS A 1 10.13 -12.64 20.15
CA LYS A 1 9.40 -13.44 21.18
C LYS A 1 8.13 -14.07 20.60
N HIS A 2 7.29 -13.32 19.88
CA HIS A 2 6.01 -13.82 19.35
C HIS A 2 6.17 -14.97 18.34
N PHE A 3 7.12 -14.90 17.41
CA PHE A 3 7.40 -15.96 16.46
C PHE A 3 7.68 -17.34 17.10
N ALA A 4 8.34 -17.37 18.24
CA ALA A 4 8.67 -18.63 18.93
C ALA A 4 7.43 -19.33 19.51
N VAL A 5 6.34 -18.58 19.74
CA VAL A 5 5.09 -19.08 20.31
C VAL A 5 4.05 -19.32 19.23
N HIS A 6 4.01 -18.46 18.21
CA HIS A 6 3.02 -18.43 17.13
C HIS A 6 3.68 -18.37 15.75
N PRO A 7 4.50 -19.37 15.37
CA PRO A 7 5.14 -19.37 14.06
C PRO A 7 4.12 -19.41 12.90
N GLU A 8 2.95 -19.97 13.11
CA GLU A 8 1.86 -20.07 12.14
C GLU A 8 1.30 -18.70 11.70
N CYS A 9 1.45 -17.67 12.53
CA CYS A 9 1.04 -16.30 12.22
C CYS A 9 1.95 -15.61 11.21
N TYR A 10 3.11 -16.19 10.89
CA TYR A 10 4.08 -15.59 9.98
C TYR A 10 4.07 -16.24 8.61
N ALA A 11 4.47 -15.46 7.62
CA ALA A 11 4.48 -15.89 6.23
C ALA A 11 5.40 -17.10 6.00
N MET A 12 4.95 -17.97 5.11
CA MET A 12 5.75 -19.06 4.57
C MET A 12 6.49 -18.58 3.33
N GLY A 13 7.79 -18.82 3.27
CA GLY A 13 8.64 -18.52 2.13
C GLY A 13 8.63 -19.63 1.05
N PRO A 14 9.39 -19.44 -0.05
CA PRO A 14 9.50 -20.41 -1.15
C PRO A 14 10.06 -21.77 -0.71
N ASP A 15 10.86 -21.80 0.36
CA ASP A 15 11.45 -23.00 0.94
C ASP A 15 10.48 -23.76 1.88
N GLY A 16 9.22 -23.34 1.96
CA GLY A 16 8.21 -23.93 2.82
C GLY A 16 8.37 -23.63 4.30
N LYS A 17 9.30 -22.73 4.68
CA LYS A 17 9.55 -22.38 6.08
C LYS A 17 8.92 -21.05 6.44
N ARG A 18 8.38 -20.99 7.64
CA ARG A 18 7.93 -19.71 8.23
C ARG A 18 9.09 -19.00 8.90
N ARG A 19 9.12 -17.67 8.78
CA ARG A 19 10.22 -16.84 9.30
C ARG A 19 9.68 -15.69 10.13
N GLY A 20 10.22 -15.55 11.33
CA GLY A 20 9.98 -14.37 12.17
C GLY A 20 10.77 -13.14 11.71
N VAL A 21 10.35 -11.99 12.20
CA VAL A 21 10.93 -10.68 11.87
C VAL A 21 12.34 -10.54 12.45
N ARG A 22 13.34 -11.12 11.82
CA ARG A 22 14.74 -10.81 12.17
C ARG A 22 15.44 -9.94 11.13
N ASN A 23 14.92 -9.90 9.93
CA ASN A 23 15.51 -9.19 8.80
C ASN A 23 14.41 -8.58 7.99
N ALA A 24 13.70 -7.59 8.41
CA ALA A 24 12.73 -6.81 7.62
C ALA A 24 11.98 -7.54 6.44
N ARG A 25 12.10 -8.85 6.28
CA ARG A 25 11.58 -9.65 5.15
C ARG A 25 10.49 -10.63 5.53
N SER A 26 9.92 -10.48 6.71
CA SER A 26 8.86 -11.38 7.17
C SER A 26 7.52 -10.68 7.11
N GLN A 27 6.63 -11.26 6.35
CA GLN A 27 5.23 -10.89 6.32
C GLN A 27 4.41 -11.72 7.32
N ILE A 28 3.17 -11.40 7.50
CA ILE A 28 2.22 -12.23 8.24
C ILE A 28 1.58 -13.28 7.34
N CYS A 29 0.94 -14.29 7.93
CA CYS A 29 0.07 -15.20 7.21
C CYS A 29 -1.36 -14.64 7.17
N TYR A 30 -1.79 -14.15 6.02
CA TYR A 30 -3.07 -13.45 5.84
C TYR A 30 -4.31 -14.37 5.96
N THR A 31 -4.14 -15.68 5.80
CA THR A 31 -5.26 -16.63 5.93
C THR A 31 -5.34 -17.31 7.29
N ASN A 32 -4.35 -17.12 8.16
CA ASN A 32 -4.35 -17.73 9.47
C ASN A 32 -5.32 -16.99 10.42
N PRO A 33 -6.29 -17.69 11.08
CA PRO A 33 -7.28 -17.05 11.91
C PRO A 33 -6.70 -16.43 13.18
N GLU A 34 -5.63 -16.99 13.74
CA GLU A 34 -4.96 -16.43 14.92
C GLU A 34 -4.24 -15.12 14.57
N THR A 35 -3.61 -15.04 13.37
CA THR A 35 -3.06 -13.78 12.86
C THR A 35 -4.13 -12.69 12.83
N TYR A 36 -5.29 -13.04 12.28
CA TYR A 36 -6.41 -12.09 12.19
C TYR A 36 -6.86 -11.61 13.58
N ARG A 37 -7.07 -12.54 14.52
CA ARG A 37 -7.49 -12.22 15.89
C ARG A 37 -6.51 -11.27 16.58
N LEU A 38 -5.21 -11.56 16.49
CA LEU A 38 -4.16 -10.75 17.11
C LEU A 38 -4.07 -9.36 16.49
N VAL A 39 -4.19 -9.26 15.16
CA VAL A 39 -4.16 -7.96 14.48
C VAL A 39 -5.39 -7.12 14.84
N LEU A 40 -6.58 -7.71 14.87
CA LEU A 40 -7.80 -7.00 15.25
C LEU A 40 -7.75 -6.52 16.71
N GLU A 41 -7.25 -7.35 17.63
CA GLU A 41 -7.07 -6.95 19.03
C GLU A 41 -6.06 -5.81 19.18
N ALA A 42 -4.93 -5.89 18.49
CA ALA A 42 -3.92 -4.83 18.51
C ALA A 42 -4.51 -3.51 17.94
N LEU A 43 -5.22 -3.57 16.81
CA LEU A 43 -5.87 -2.40 16.23
C LEU A 43 -6.87 -1.75 17.20
N LYS A 44 -7.74 -2.54 17.82
CA LYS A 44 -8.66 -2.03 18.86
C LYS A 44 -7.92 -1.37 20.00
N GLY A 45 -6.84 -2.00 20.47
CA GLY A 45 -6.01 -1.43 21.53
C GLY A 45 -5.38 -0.09 21.16
N PHE A 46 -4.92 0.10 19.92
CA PHE A 46 -4.43 1.39 19.43
C PHE A 46 -5.54 2.44 19.40
N VAL A 47 -6.70 2.12 18.82
CA VAL A 47 -7.83 3.04 18.77
C VAL A 47 -8.28 3.49 20.16
N GLU A 48 -8.34 2.57 21.11
CA GLU A 48 -8.72 2.87 22.50
C GLU A 48 -7.67 3.74 23.21
N ALA A 49 -6.38 3.46 22.98
CA ALA A 49 -5.29 4.23 23.56
C ALA A 49 -5.30 5.67 23.03
N ASP A 50 -5.42 5.86 21.71
CA ASP A 50 -5.44 7.16 21.07
C ASP A 50 -6.65 7.99 21.50
N ARG A 51 -7.83 7.38 21.60
CA ARG A 51 -9.04 8.04 22.09
C ARG A 51 -8.96 8.48 23.55
N LYS A 52 -8.19 7.74 24.35
CA LYS A 52 -7.91 8.12 25.72
C LYS A 52 -6.87 9.25 25.81
N GLU A 53 -5.87 9.23 24.94
CA GLU A 53 -4.79 10.23 24.92
C GLU A 53 -5.27 11.56 24.31
N CYS A 54 -6.02 11.49 23.20
CA CYS A 54 -6.53 12.63 22.45
C CYS A 54 -8.06 12.58 22.33
N PRO A 55 -8.83 12.76 23.41
CA PRO A 55 -10.29 12.54 23.42
C PRO A 55 -11.06 13.50 22.50
N ASP A 56 -10.55 14.73 22.31
CA ASP A 56 -11.22 15.77 21.53
C ASP A 56 -10.91 15.68 20.03
N ASP A 57 -9.76 15.07 19.64
CA ASP A 57 -9.31 14.95 18.25
C ASP A 57 -8.47 13.66 18.07
N PRO A 58 -9.07 12.49 18.21
CA PRO A 58 -8.34 11.24 18.07
C PRO A 58 -7.99 10.96 16.59
N PRO A 59 -6.89 10.26 16.31
CA PRO A 59 -6.59 9.75 14.98
C PRO A 59 -7.76 8.94 14.42
N LEU A 60 -8.06 9.15 13.14
CA LEU A 60 -9.11 8.41 12.44
C LEU A 60 -8.56 7.38 11.45
N VAL A 61 -7.31 7.54 11.01
CA VAL A 61 -6.67 6.68 10.01
C VAL A 61 -5.61 5.81 10.69
N TYR A 62 -5.75 4.50 10.51
CA TYR A 62 -4.81 3.50 11.02
C TYR A 62 -4.22 2.71 9.86
N ASP A 63 -2.89 2.69 9.80
CA ASP A 63 -2.18 2.00 8.73
C ASP A 63 -2.02 0.52 9.03
N PHE A 64 -2.49 -0.30 8.11
CA PHE A 64 -2.18 -1.72 8.08
C PHE A 64 -1.53 -2.04 6.73
N THR A 65 -0.21 -2.13 6.72
CA THR A 65 0.60 -2.26 5.52
C THR A 65 1.47 -3.52 5.58
N GLN A 66 1.91 -4.00 4.42
CA GLN A 66 2.98 -5.01 4.37
C GLN A 66 4.32 -4.41 4.80
N GLN A 67 5.25 -5.29 5.18
CA GLN A 67 6.64 -4.89 5.43
C GLN A 67 7.33 -4.49 4.13
N ASP A 68 8.25 -3.52 4.23
CA ASP A 68 9.03 -3.01 3.10
C ASP A 68 10.01 -4.08 2.59
N ASN A 69 9.61 -4.90 1.66
CA ASN A 69 10.43 -5.90 0.95
C ASN A 69 9.61 -7.04 0.36
N ALA A 70 8.36 -6.84 0.09
CA ALA A 70 7.46 -7.90 -0.30
C ALA A 70 7.67 -8.30 -1.77
N GLU A 71 8.59 -9.23 -2.00
CA GLU A 71 8.56 -10.02 -3.24
C GLU A 71 7.29 -10.88 -3.30
N PHE A 72 6.76 -11.24 -2.13
CA PHE A 72 5.50 -11.98 -1.93
C PHE A 72 4.99 -11.75 -0.50
N LEU A 73 3.69 -11.96 -0.29
CA LEU A 73 3.13 -11.87 1.07
C LEU A 73 3.29 -13.18 1.84
N CYS A 74 2.64 -14.25 1.44
CA CYS A 74 2.74 -15.55 2.08
C CYS A 74 2.47 -16.67 1.06
N LEU A 75 3.33 -17.68 1.05
CA LEU A 75 3.27 -18.79 0.11
C LEU A 75 2.73 -20.10 0.72
N CYS A 76 2.03 -20.05 1.86
CA CYS A 76 1.36 -21.23 2.38
C CYS A 76 0.20 -21.65 1.45
N PRO A 77 -0.25 -22.93 1.48
CA PRO A 77 -1.27 -23.42 0.56
C PRO A 77 -2.57 -22.62 0.55
N ASP A 78 -3.01 -22.13 1.72
CA ASP A 78 -4.23 -21.34 1.85
C ASP A 78 -4.09 -19.95 1.24
N CYS A 79 -2.96 -19.23 1.51
CA CYS A 79 -2.67 -17.95 0.89
C CYS A 79 -2.54 -18.08 -0.63
N ARG A 80 -1.89 -19.14 -1.15
CA ARG A 80 -1.78 -19.38 -2.60
C ARG A 80 -3.14 -19.60 -3.26
N ARG A 81 -4.08 -20.28 -2.59
CA ARG A 81 -5.45 -20.43 -3.11
C ARG A 81 -6.17 -19.09 -3.20
N GLU A 82 -6.03 -18.25 -2.18
CA GLU A 82 -6.63 -16.91 -2.21
C GLU A 82 -5.97 -16.04 -3.27
N ILE A 83 -4.64 -16.01 -3.36
CA ILE A 83 -3.90 -15.28 -4.40
C ILE A 83 -4.42 -15.65 -5.80
N ALA A 84 -4.59 -16.95 -6.08
CA ALA A 84 -5.06 -17.41 -7.38
C ALA A 84 -6.49 -16.93 -7.74
N ARG A 85 -7.32 -16.56 -6.76
CA ARG A 85 -8.66 -15.99 -7.00
C ARG A 85 -8.62 -14.56 -7.52
N TYR A 86 -7.58 -13.82 -7.14
CA TYR A 86 -7.44 -12.39 -7.42
C TYR A 86 -6.42 -12.10 -8.51
N ASP A 87 -5.65 -13.10 -8.94
CA ASP A 87 -4.65 -12.97 -10.00
C ASP A 87 -5.32 -12.64 -11.34
N ARG A 88 -4.80 -11.68 -12.03
CA ARG A 88 -5.28 -11.22 -13.35
C ARG A 88 -4.96 -12.20 -14.46
N GLY A 89 -3.98 -13.07 -14.27
CA GLY A 89 -3.56 -14.05 -15.27
C GLY A 89 -2.87 -13.46 -16.50
N ASP A 90 -2.41 -12.20 -16.41
CA ASP A 90 -1.78 -11.43 -17.48
C ASP A 90 -0.26 -11.31 -17.32
N GLY A 91 0.33 -12.11 -16.44
CA GLY A 91 1.74 -12.03 -16.08
C GLY A 91 2.03 -11.07 -14.93
N HIS A 92 1.02 -10.41 -14.41
CA HIS A 92 1.09 -9.55 -13.22
C HIS A 92 0.65 -10.35 -11.99
N ALA A 93 1.50 -11.27 -11.51
CA ALA A 93 1.26 -12.06 -10.29
C ALA A 93 0.98 -11.19 -9.05
N GLN A 94 1.27 -9.89 -9.13
CA GLN A 94 1.10 -8.90 -8.09
C GLN A 94 -0.36 -8.60 -7.76
N GLY A 95 -1.27 -8.73 -8.71
CA GLY A 95 -2.72 -8.54 -8.46
C GLY A 95 -3.29 -9.54 -7.46
N GLY A 96 -2.76 -10.75 -7.42
CA GLY A 96 -3.14 -11.78 -6.48
C GLY A 96 -2.78 -11.44 -5.03
N ASP A 97 -1.56 -10.96 -4.79
CA ASP A 97 -1.11 -10.50 -3.47
C ASP A 97 -1.95 -9.31 -2.99
N ALA A 98 -2.24 -8.34 -3.87
CA ALA A 98 -3.11 -7.20 -3.55
C ALA A 98 -4.51 -7.66 -3.12
N GLY A 99 -5.08 -8.65 -3.81
CA GLY A 99 -6.38 -9.22 -3.46
C GLY A 99 -6.37 -9.95 -2.12
N LEU A 100 -5.31 -10.71 -1.83
CA LEU A 100 -5.12 -11.38 -0.54
C LEU A 100 -5.07 -10.35 0.61
N GLN A 101 -4.25 -9.30 0.44
CA GLN A 101 -4.13 -8.22 1.42
C GLN A 101 -5.46 -7.49 1.59
N LEU A 102 -6.11 -7.11 0.49
CA LEU A 102 -7.38 -6.40 0.51
C LEU A 102 -8.50 -7.21 1.17
N ALA A 103 -8.55 -8.52 0.96
CA ALA A 103 -9.52 -9.39 1.63
C ALA A 103 -9.36 -9.37 3.16
N PHE A 104 -8.12 -9.40 3.63
CA PHE A 104 -7.80 -9.28 5.05
C PHE A 104 -8.18 -7.89 5.60
N VAL A 105 -7.77 -6.83 4.91
CA VAL A 105 -8.03 -5.45 5.30
C VAL A 105 -9.53 -5.15 5.30
N ASN A 106 -10.27 -5.59 4.30
CA ASN A 106 -11.73 -5.45 4.25
C ASN A 106 -12.42 -6.10 5.46
N ARG A 107 -11.93 -7.26 5.88
CA ARG A 107 -12.45 -7.92 7.07
C ARG A 107 -12.16 -7.11 8.33
N LEU A 108 -10.92 -6.60 8.50
CA LEU A 108 -10.58 -5.70 9.61
C LEU A 108 -11.45 -4.45 9.61
N ALA A 109 -11.64 -3.84 8.44
CA ALA A 109 -12.44 -2.63 8.28
C ALA A 109 -13.92 -2.83 8.66
N ARG A 110 -14.50 -3.96 8.30
CA ARG A 110 -15.86 -4.32 8.74
C ARG A 110 -15.97 -4.49 10.24
N ASP A 111 -15.04 -5.26 10.83
CA ASP A 111 -15.11 -5.60 12.26
C ASP A 111 -14.77 -4.39 13.13
N ILE A 112 -13.85 -3.51 12.71
CA ILE A 112 -13.55 -2.28 13.45
C ILE A 112 -14.70 -1.27 13.36
N ARG A 113 -15.30 -1.10 12.17
CA ARG A 113 -16.43 -0.19 11.94
C ARG A 113 -17.66 -0.51 12.81
N ALA A 114 -17.84 -1.76 13.16
CA ALA A 114 -18.94 -2.18 14.04
C ALA A 114 -18.86 -1.53 15.44
N THR A 115 -17.65 -1.20 15.90
CA THR A 115 -17.41 -0.57 17.21
C THR A 115 -16.98 0.90 17.07
N TYR A 116 -16.21 1.21 16.03
CA TYR A 116 -15.64 2.53 15.76
C TYR A 116 -15.95 2.95 14.33
N PRO A 117 -17.16 3.49 14.06
CA PRO A 117 -17.66 3.75 12.70
C PRO A 117 -16.88 4.82 11.93
N ASP A 118 -16.13 5.66 12.62
CA ASP A 118 -15.29 6.73 12.12
C ASP A 118 -13.87 6.27 11.76
N VAL A 119 -13.46 5.07 12.16
CA VAL A 119 -12.12 4.55 11.90
C VAL A 119 -11.97 4.09 10.45
N ILE A 120 -10.88 4.55 9.85
CA ILE A 120 -10.45 4.23 8.49
C ILE A 120 -9.21 3.35 8.58
N ILE A 121 -9.17 2.27 7.79
CA ILE A 121 -7.97 1.45 7.61
C ILE A 121 -7.32 1.83 6.29
N ARG A 122 -6.05 2.23 6.34
CA ARG A 122 -5.27 2.52 5.14
C ARG A 122 -4.26 1.41 4.89
N THR A 123 -4.09 1.01 3.64
CA THR A 123 -3.19 -0.07 3.23
C THR A 123 -2.45 0.28 1.95
N PHE A 124 -1.24 -0.26 1.78
CA PHE A 124 -0.43 -0.01 0.61
C PHE A 124 -0.89 -0.79 -0.63
N ALA A 125 -0.78 -0.13 -1.78
CA ALA A 125 -0.59 -0.72 -3.09
C ALA A 125 0.89 -0.50 -3.49
N TYR A 126 1.76 -1.43 -3.12
CA TYR A 126 3.22 -1.28 -3.13
C TYR A 126 3.92 -2.62 -3.38
N ASN A 127 4.97 -2.64 -4.18
CA ASN A 127 5.73 -3.86 -4.51
C ASN A 127 4.81 -5.01 -4.99
N SER A 128 4.71 -6.11 -4.25
CA SER A 128 3.89 -7.25 -4.65
C SER A 128 2.37 -6.98 -4.64
N THR A 129 1.94 -5.89 -4.02
CA THR A 129 0.53 -5.47 -3.98
C THR A 129 0.23 -4.25 -4.84
N GLU A 130 1.18 -3.82 -5.68
CA GLU A 130 1.06 -2.64 -6.52
C GLU A 130 -0.10 -2.71 -7.52
N CYS A 131 -0.24 -3.85 -8.20
CA CYS A 131 -1.29 -4.07 -9.18
C CYS A 131 -2.62 -4.37 -8.50
N ALA A 132 -3.69 -3.70 -8.91
CA ALA A 132 -5.03 -3.96 -8.40
C ALA A 132 -5.46 -5.42 -8.65
N PRO A 133 -6.29 -6.01 -7.80
CA PRO A 133 -6.84 -7.35 -8.00
C PRO A 133 -7.62 -7.45 -9.31
N LYS A 134 -7.83 -8.68 -9.78
CA LYS A 134 -8.67 -8.97 -10.94
C LYS A 134 -10.03 -8.31 -10.81
N PRO A 135 -10.48 -7.54 -11.81
CA PRO A 135 -11.77 -6.87 -11.77
C PRO A 135 -12.93 -7.82 -11.45
N GLY A 136 -13.85 -7.36 -10.61
CA GLY A 136 -15.05 -8.12 -10.23
C GLY A 136 -14.83 -9.25 -9.21
N THR A 137 -13.60 -9.45 -8.71
CA THR A 137 -13.31 -10.49 -7.72
C THR A 137 -13.42 -10.02 -6.28
N ILE A 138 -13.21 -8.74 -6.03
CA ILE A 138 -13.27 -8.12 -4.72
C ILE A 138 -13.65 -6.64 -4.85
N SER A 139 -14.34 -6.09 -3.85
CA SER A 139 -14.60 -4.66 -3.69
C SER A 139 -13.82 -4.10 -2.52
N VAL A 140 -13.67 -2.78 -2.43
CA VAL A 140 -13.05 -2.08 -1.31
C VAL A 140 -14.13 -1.65 -0.32
N GLU A 141 -13.95 -1.92 0.98
CA GLU A 141 -14.88 -1.46 2.02
C GLU A 141 -14.86 0.08 2.12
N PRO A 142 -15.99 0.73 2.45
CA PRO A 142 -16.09 2.20 2.46
C PRO A 142 -15.08 2.89 3.39
N ASN A 143 -14.66 2.22 4.45
CA ASN A 143 -13.67 2.72 5.41
C ASN A 143 -12.27 2.13 5.17
N VAL A 144 -11.96 1.71 3.95
CA VAL A 144 -10.62 1.34 3.51
C VAL A 144 -10.08 2.38 2.54
N ARG A 145 -8.84 2.77 2.71
CA ARG A 145 -8.07 3.61 1.78
C ARG A 145 -6.91 2.82 1.21
N ILE A 146 -6.72 2.96 -0.08
CA ILE A 146 -5.59 2.39 -0.80
C ILE A 146 -4.52 3.48 -0.94
N TRP A 147 -3.33 3.24 -0.42
CA TRP A 147 -2.20 4.13 -0.56
C TRP A 147 -1.29 3.61 -1.67
N TRP A 148 -1.53 4.09 -2.88
CA TRP A 148 -0.74 3.68 -4.04
C TRP A 148 0.61 4.40 -4.04
N CYS A 149 1.70 3.62 -4.11
CA CYS A 149 3.06 4.14 -4.04
C CYS A 149 3.65 4.25 -5.44
N ASP A 150 3.95 5.47 -5.88
CA ASP A 150 4.71 5.71 -7.11
C ASP A 150 6.21 5.57 -6.82
N LEU A 151 6.68 4.33 -6.91
CA LEU A 151 8.02 3.97 -6.47
C LEU A 151 9.09 4.55 -7.40
N TYR A 152 10.02 5.33 -6.86
CA TYR A 152 11.12 5.99 -7.57
C TYR A 152 11.93 5.05 -8.48
N SER A 153 12.08 3.78 -8.11
CA SER A 153 12.80 2.78 -8.91
C SER A 153 12.00 2.25 -10.10
N ARG A 154 10.75 2.65 -10.25
CA ARG A 154 9.81 2.16 -11.28
C ARG A 154 9.16 3.26 -12.10
N SER A 155 9.34 4.52 -11.71
CA SER A 155 8.86 5.70 -12.43
C SER A 155 10.02 6.63 -12.74
N ASP A 156 9.91 7.35 -13.83
CA ASP A 156 10.76 8.51 -14.12
C ASP A 156 9.96 9.76 -13.78
N HIS A 157 10.24 10.35 -12.64
CA HIS A 157 9.51 11.51 -12.13
C HIS A 157 9.80 12.80 -12.90
N THR A 158 10.72 12.79 -13.86
CA THR A 158 10.96 13.92 -14.78
C THR A 158 10.00 13.91 -15.97
N VAL A 159 9.29 12.79 -16.19
CA VAL A 159 8.35 12.57 -17.30
C VAL A 159 6.95 12.30 -16.74
N PRO A 160 5.91 12.97 -17.26
CA PRO A 160 4.54 12.74 -16.80
C PRO A 160 4.15 11.26 -16.85
N LEU A 161 3.40 10.83 -15.85
CA LEU A 161 3.03 9.42 -15.63
C LEU A 161 2.30 8.82 -16.86
N GLU A 162 1.47 9.59 -17.54
CA GLU A 162 0.71 9.15 -18.72
C GLU A 162 1.44 9.32 -20.07
N THR A 163 2.76 9.54 -20.08
CA THR A 163 3.47 9.73 -21.35
C THR A 163 3.44 8.46 -22.20
N SER A 164 2.78 8.54 -23.34
CA SER A 164 2.64 7.43 -24.29
C SER A 164 4.00 6.97 -24.81
N GLY A 165 4.21 5.65 -24.85
CA GLY A 165 5.48 5.05 -25.29
C GLY A 165 6.60 5.10 -24.24
N HIS A 166 6.37 5.70 -23.10
CA HIS A 166 7.27 5.68 -21.96
C HIS A 166 6.90 4.56 -20.97
N PHE A 167 7.84 4.04 -20.21
CA PHE A 167 7.56 2.97 -19.24
C PHE A 167 6.63 3.45 -18.09
N ASN A 168 6.57 4.74 -17.79
CA ASN A 168 5.61 5.34 -16.86
C ASN A 168 4.15 5.00 -17.20
N ALA A 169 3.83 4.79 -18.48
CA ALA A 169 2.47 4.45 -18.90
C ALA A 169 1.95 3.15 -18.25
N ALA A 170 2.84 2.19 -17.94
CA ALA A 170 2.47 0.99 -17.20
C ALA A 170 2.12 1.32 -15.74
N ARG A 171 2.82 2.27 -15.14
CA ARG A 171 2.54 2.77 -13.79
C ARG A 171 1.20 3.49 -13.75
N ALA A 172 0.97 4.41 -14.69
CA ALA A 172 -0.32 5.07 -14.84
C ALA A 172 -1.48 4.05 -14.95
N GLN A 173 -1.26 2.93 -15.64
CA GLN A 173 -2.27 1.90 -15.75
C GLN A 173 -2.55 1.22 -14.40
N THR A 174 -1.53 0.92 -13.59
CA THR A 174 -1.76 0.33 -12.24
C THR A 174 -2.57 1.29 -11.36
N LEU A 175 -2.29 2.58 -11.39
CA LEU A 175 -3.08 3.59 -10.69
C LEU A 175 -4.53 3.62 -11.18
N LYS A 176 -4.74 3.67 -12.51
CA LYS A 176 -6.09 3.66 -13.11
C LYS A 176 -6.90 2.42 -12.73
N ASP A 177 -6.25 1.27 -12.62
CA ASP A 177 -6.89 0.03 -12.20
C ASP A 177 -7.39 0.11 -10.74
N TRP A 178 -6.63 0.75 -9.85
CA TRP A 178 -7.08 1.02 -8.48
C TRP A 178 -8.20 2.05 -8.42
N LEU A 179 -8.10 3.14 -9.20
CA LEU A 179 -9.15 4.16 -9.31
C LEU A 179 -10.46 3.59 -9.89
N ALA A 180 -10.38 2.59 -10.78
CA ALA A 180 -11.55 1.87 -11.26
C ALA A 180 -12.21 0.97 -10.22
N LEU A 181 -11.46 0.58 -9.18
CA LEU A 181 -11.94 -0.28 -8.10
C LEU A 181 -12.55 0.53 -6.94
N THR A 182 -12.05 1.74 -6.66
CA THR A 182 -12.47 2.56 -5.53
C THR A 182 -12.12 4.04 -5.71
N ASP A 183 -12.97 4.93 -5.18
CA ASP A 183 -12.69 6.37 -5.05
C ASP A 183 -11.85 6.72 -3.80
N ASN A 184 -11.43 5.71 -3.03
CA ASN A 184 -10.66 5.88 -1.80
C ASN A 184 -9.17 5.62 -2.03
N VAL A 185 -8.55 6.35 -2.96
CA VAL A 185 -7.13 6.24 -3.28
C VAL A 185 -6.39 7.48 -2.77
N GLU A 186 -5.27 7.25 -2.12
CA GLU A 186 -4.24 8.22 -1.76
C GLU A 186 -2.93 7.85 -2.46
N ILE A 187 -2.05 8.83 -2.67
CA ILE A 187 -0.77 8.63 -3.35
C ILE A 187 0.37 8.82 -2.36
N TRP A 188 1.36 7.95 -2.45
CA TRP A 188 2.70 8.16 -1.91
C TRP A 188 3.65 8.36 -3.08
N ASP A 189 4.20 9.53 -3.20
CA ASP A 189 5.06 9.94 -4.30
C ASP A 189 6.49 10.24 -3.81
N TYR A 190 7.48 9.98 -4.65
CA TYR A 190 8.90 10.19 -4.39
C TYR A 190 9.43 11.29 -5.30
N MET A 191 8.94 12.51 -5.15
CA MET A 191 9.28 13.62 -6.04
C MET A 191 10.75 14.05 -6.00
N LEU A 192 11.49 13.72 -4.95
CA LEU A 192 12.86 14.19 -4.70
C LEU A 192 13.73 13.08 -4.11
N TYR A 193 13.82 11.95 -4.80
CA TYR A 193 14.51 10.77 -4.24
C TYR A 193 15.97 10.62 -4.70
N ASP A 194 16.37 11.04 -5.91
CA ASP A 194 17.72 10.79 -6.39
C ASP A 194 18.70 11.92 -6.05
N ALA A 195 19.69 11.56 -5.22
CA ALA A 195 20.75 12.42 -4.74
C ALA A 195 21.79 12.82 -5.77
N THR A 196 21.88 12.12 -6.88
CA THR A 196 23.04 12.20 -7.77
C THR A 196 22.85 13.17 -8.92
N TYR A 197 21.63 13.53 -9.26
CA TYR A 197 21.33 14.43 -10.38
C TYR A 197 20.24 15.44 -10.04
N PRO A 198 20.33 16.68 -10.59
CA PRO A 198 19.22 17.63 -10.48
C PRO A 198 18.03 17.12 -11.30
N GLU A 199 17.09 16.45 -10.67
CA GLU A 199 15.83 16.08 -11.29
C GLU A 199 14.91 17.31 -11.35
N VAL A 200 14.58 17.76 -12.54
CA VAL A 200 13.61 18.83 -12.76
C VAL A 200 12.27 18.22 -13.16
N SER A 201 11.45 17.95 -12.15
CA SER A 201 10.14 17.28 -12.30
C SER A 201 8.95 18.23 -12.49
N VAL A 202 9.16 19.56 -12.48
CA VAL A 202 8.09 20.59 -12.52
C VAL A 202 7.02 20.35 -13.57
N ARG A 203 7.41 19.94 -14.78
CA ARG A 203 6.45 19.68 -15.87
C ARG A 203 5.68 18.38 -15.67
N ALA A 204 6.32 17.35 -15.11
CA ALA A 204 5.68 16.09 -14.78
C ALA A 204 4.65 16.32 -13.69
N ILE A 205 5.06 16.93 -12.57
CA ILE A 205 4.20 17.23 -11.41
C ILE A 205 2.94 17.98 -11.83
N ALA A 206 3.05 19.06 -12.63
CA ALA A 206 1.89 19.84 -13.06
C ALA A 206 0.87 19.01 -13.85
N ARG A 207 1.34 18.05 -14.65
CA ARG A 207 0.46 17.14 -15.41
C ARG A 207 -0.10 16.03 -14.52
N ASP A 208 0.74 15.47 -13.66
CA ASP A 208 0.34 14.38 -12.79
C ASP A 208 -0.66 14.84 -11.73
N ILE A 209 -0.54 16.06 -11.19
CA ILE A 209 -1.60 16.68 -10.37
C ILE A 209 -2.93 16.74 -11.12
N GLY A 210 -2.93 17.10 -12.41
CA GLY A 210 -4.13 17.09 -13.24
C GLY A 210 -4.74 15.69 -13.40
N LEU A 211 -3.91 14.67 -13.60
CA LEU A 211 -4.33 13.26 -13.63
C LEU A 211 -4.93 12.83 -12.28
N LEU A 212 -4.24 13.09 -11.18
CA LEU A 212 -4.67 12.72 -9.84
C LEU A 212 -6.01 13.40 -9.47
N ALA A 213 -6.14 14.69 -9.77
CA ALA A 213 -7.38 15.44 -9.54
C ALA A 213 -8.56 14.90 -10.37
N SER A 214 -8.33 14.58 -11.65
CA SER A 214 -9.37 13.98 -12.51
C SER A 214 -9.74 12.56 -12.06
N GLY A 215 -8.81 11.82 -11.47
CA GLY A 215 -9.02 10.50 -10.89
C GLY A 215 -9.68 10.50 -9.52
N HIS A 216 -10.03 11.67 -8.97
CA HIS A 216 -10.59 11.82 -7.62
C HIS A 216 -9.68 11.28 -6.50
N VAL A 217 -8.36 11.36 -6.67
CA VAL A 217 -7.39 11.03 -5.61
C VAL A 217 -7.63 11.94 -4.40
N ARG A 218 -7.66 11.36 -3.20
CA ARG A 218 -8.04 12.06 -1.97
C ARG A 218 -6.92 12.86 -1.33
N ALA A 219 -5.69 12.35 -1.43
CA ALA A 219 -4.51 12.99 -0.85
C ALA A 219 -3.24 12.54 -1.56
N VAL A 220 -2.23 13.37 -1.51
CA VAL A 220 -0.87 13.06 -1.96
C VAL A 220 0.07 13.28 -0.80
N PHE A 221 0.85 12.27 -0.45
CA PHE A 221 2.01 12.37 0.42
C PHE A 221 3.25 12.38 -0.46
N VAL A 222 4.13 13.34 -0.23
CA VAL A 222 5.40 13.45 -0.95
C VAL A 222 6.53 13.10 -0.01
N GLU A 223 7.28 12.09 -0.35
CA GLU A 223 8.53 11.77 0.33
C GLU A 223 9.64 12.62 -0.28
N ALA A 224 10.17 13.52 0.53
CA ALA A 224 11.30 14.37 0.20
C ALA A 224 12.49 13.92 1.05
N GLU A 225 13.17 12.89 0.61
CA GLU A 225 14.44 12.48 1.18
C GLU A 225 15.55 13.44 0.69
N TYR A 226 16.63 13.55 1.42
CA TYR A 226 17.83 14.29 1.01
C TYR A 226 17.67 15.82 0.89
N THR A 227 17.22 16.45 1.96
CA THR A 227 17.06 17.92 2.04
C THR A 227 18.35 18.71 1.95
N ASP A 228 19.51 18.05 2.02
CA ASP A 228 20.86 18.64 1.93
C ASP A 228 21.46 18.61 0.53
N GLN A 229 20.66 18.25 -0.49
CA GLN A 229 21.15 18.10 -1.85
C GLN A 229 21.30 19.42 -2.60
N PRO A 230 22.32 19.50 -3.48
CA PRO A 230 22.37 20.53 -4.50
C PRO A 230 21.07 20.50 -5.31
N PHE A 231 20.41 21.65 -5.43
CA PHE A 231 19.13 21.83 -6.13
C PHE A 231 17.86 21.49 -5.37
N TYR A 232 17.91 21.01 -4.11
CA TYR A 232 16.70 20.83 -3.31
C TYR A 232 15.89 22.13 -3.22
N GLU A 233 16.54 23.25 -2.89
CA GLU A 233 15.91 24.56 -2.82
C GLU A 233 15.30 25.00 -4.16
N LEU A 234 16.00 24.74 -5.25
CA LEU A 234 15.52 25.06 -6.60
C LEU A 234 14.29 24.22 -6.96
N ASN A 235 14.33 22.91 -6.73
CA ASN A 235 13.19 22.05 -6.98
C ASN A 235 11.99 22.42 -6.11
N THR A 236 12.19 22.65 -4.82
CA THR A 236 11.14 23.11 -3.89
C THR A 236 10.55 24.47 -4.30
N TYR A 237 11.38 25.38 -4.83
CA TYR A 237 10.91 26.67 -5.31
C TYR A 237 10.11 26.59 -6.63
N LEU A 238 10.44 25.64 -7.49
CA LEU A 238 9.82 25.47 -8.79
C LEU A 238 8.58 24.58 -8.76
N GLN A 239 8.38 23.78 -7.72
CA GLN A 239 7.18 22.97 -7.47
C GLN A 239 6.06 23.79 -6.83
#